data_f673cc827833d4d46a90ae12d4a3f53e
#
_entry.id   f673cc827833d4d46a90ae12d4a3f53e
#
_cell.length_a   1.000
_cell.length_b   1.000
_cell.length_c   1.000
_cell.angle_alpha   90.00
_cell.angle_beta   90.00
_cell.angle_gamma   90.00
#
_symmetry.space_group_name_H-M   'P 1'
#
loop_
_entity.id
_entity.type
_entity.pdbx_description
1 polymer ?
#
loop_
_entity_poly.entity_id
_entity_poly.type
_entity_poly.pdbx_seq_one_letter_code
_entity_poly.pdbx_strand_id
1 'polypeptide(L)'
;MNLLIAAVLLSCGILVSTGHTDKEIGTTDIEYVHLIFMNHLDVGYALPSSLGYLGNVLNRYFTEYFPRAVKVTFDLLVLGYQERFIYTTHPWLVSLYLDCPPNMVLPSGIKLQCPDAESKTDFINAIKLGFITWHAGPMNMEFEMMDESMNEFGIQLSLDLDKRFGIDRKYRTVSQRDVPGTTQAIIPILKKMGISALSIGVNGATCPAAVPPVFLWKNGNQSLITLYHPRGYPNQYGPAPMKPGGLSKNDCAIVPGLNHALCFAFRSDNDGPPVDYKEVLTVYEIVRAQFPNARINASKFEDFIALVIPHQSSLPVFSQEMGDVWIQGAGSDPLKTALLRAQYRVRSKCIKSKKCSLDDPRVYNASRFMLKLAEHTWGSNGGILDNIHWTNDQFYKMLTVPNSGYQNASKYWDEQRYMTNLAIEALGNHSMVEDLKQEFLNIMPNVPDLTDFHQVDISSSQNCGGFDLKFNTQGALVKLIDLKGQNWAGADNPLGQFVYRTYNQTDFDEFFNTTTPFSKDFFLGIGKPNMTKNSKAESTVWDTKVTALFASKGIDVVLQWFGKVPTRLPEGMHFVFKPVEKSGYKWWMKKFEVFK
;
A
#
# COMPACT_ATOMS: atom_id res chain seq x y z
N MET A 1 -29.20 -0.46 -6.62
CA MET A 1 -28.02 -1.19 -7.12
C MET A 1 -27.60 -0.71 -8.50
N ASN A 2 -28.53 -0.35 -9.39
CA ASN A 2 -28.17 0.07 -10.77
C ASN A 2 -27.65 1.52 -10.92
N LEU A 3 -27.88 2.42 -9.97
CA LEU A 3 -27.40 3.81 -10.06
C LEU A 3 -25.93 4.01 -9.63
N LEU A 4 -25.42 3.20 -8.71
CA LEU A 4 -24.01 3.29 -8.32
C LEU A 4 -23.07 2.67 -9.36
N ILE A 5 -23.54 1.61 -10.06
CA ILE A 5 -22.80 0.96 -11.15
C ILE A 5 -22.75 1.88 -12.38
N ALA A 6 -23.83 2.64 -12.65
CA ALA A 6 -23.87 3.60 -13.76
C ALA A 6 -22.89 4.78 -13.57
N ALA A 7 -22.66 5.23 -12.33
CA ALA A 7 -21.73 6.33 -12.05
C ALA A 7 -20.26 5.92 -12.21
N VAL A 8 -19.91 4.66 -11.93
CA VAL A 8 -18.56 4.12 -12.14
C VAL A 8 -18.33 3.78 -13.62
N LEU A 9 -19.35 3.28 -14.32
CA LEU A 9 -19.28 2.97 -15.76
C LEU A 9 -19.13 4.23 -16.63
N LEU A 10 -19.69 5.38 -16.20
CA LEU A 10 -19.51 6.65 -16.93
C LEU A 10 -18.07 7.19 -16.83
N SER A 11 -17.35 6.91 -15.76
CA SER A 11 -15.97 7.42 -15.60
C SER A 11 -14.92 6.66 -16.43
N CYS A 12 -15.13 5.37 -16.68
CA CYS A 12 -14.24 4.58 -17.56
C CYS A 12 -14.65 4.63 -19.05
N GLY A 13 -15.92 4.87 -19.35
CA GLY A 13 -16.44 4.89 -20.72
C GLY A 13 -16.28 6.21 -21.48
N ILE A 14 -16.03 7.32 -20.80
CA ILE A 14 -15.91 8.66 -21.42
C ILE A 14 -14.51 8.94 -21.98
N LEU A 15 -13.51 8.14 -21.64
CA LEU A 15 -12.13 8.34 -22.13
C LEU A 15 -11.87 7.91 -23.59
N VAL A 16 -12.84 7.34 -24.28
CA VAL A 16 -12.66 6.94 -25.70
C VAL A 16 -13.14 8.02 -26.67
N SER A 17 -13.77 9.11 -26.23
CA SER A 17 -14.47 10.04 -27.14
C SER A 17 -14.18 11.54 -26.96
N THR A 18 -13.32 11.96 -26.06
CA THR A 18 -12.84 13.34 -26.12
C THR A 18 -11.50 13.37 -26.82
N GLY A 19 -11.53 13.69 -28.09
CA GLY A 19 -10.33 14.05 -28.87
C GLY A 19 -9.62 15.24 -28.24
N HIS A 20 -8.84 14.98 -27.20
CA HIS A 20 -7.65 15.78 -26.97
C HIS A 20 -6.68 15.33 -28.05
N THR A 21 -6.55 16.13 -29.07
CA THR A 21 -5.32 16.18 -29.86
C THR A 21 -4.24 16.59 -28.87
N ASP A 22 -3.66 15.61 -28.15
CA ASP A 22 -2.38 15.78 -27.53
C ASP A 22 -1.44 16.20 -28.67
N LYS A 23 -1.11 17.47 -28.73
CA LYS A 23 0.09 17.89 -29.43
C LYS A 23 1.17 17.01 -28.80
N GLU A 24 1.68 16.03 -29.56
CA GLU A 24 2.88 15.31 -29.14
C GLU A 24 3.89 16.37 -28.75
N ILE A 25 4.23 16.45 -27.46
CA ILE A 25 5.28 17.34 -27.00
C ILE A 25 6.52 16.82 -27.71
N GLY A 26 7.02 17.60 -28.65
CA GLY A 26 8.18 17.22 -29.42
C GLY A 26 9.35 17.01 -28.47
N THR A 27 9.90 15.81 -28.42
CA THR A 27 11.11 15.51 -27.61
C THR A 27 12.32 16.33 -28.05
N THR A 28 12.23 16.99 -29.19
CA THR A 28 13.20 17.96 -29.72
C THR A 28 13.29 19.24 -28.89
N ASP A 29 12.23 19.58 -28.14
CA ASP A 29 12.18 20.79 -27.30
C ASP A 29 12.72 20.54 -25.88
N ILE A 30 13.03 19.30 -25.55
CA ILE A 30 13.64 18.92 -24.27
C ILE A 30 15.14 19.09 -24.34
N GLU A 31 15.68 19.98 -23.54
CA GLU A 31 17.11 20.28 -23.43
C GLU A 31 17.80 19.51 -22.29
N TYR A 32 17.02 19.09 -21.30
CA TYR A 32 17.55 18.39 -20.11
C TYR A 32 16.67 17.20 -19.73
N VAL A 33 17.32 16.07 -19.46
CA VAL A 33 16.67 14.88 -18.89
C VAL A 33 17.25 14.58 -17.52
N HIS A 34 16.36 14.60 -16.52
CA HIS A 34 16.64 14.15 -15.16
C HIS A 34 16.38 12.65 -15.08
N LEU A 35 17.42 11.86 -14.95
CA LEU A 35 17.34 10.40 -14.95
C LEU A 35 17.41 9.86 -13.51
N ILE A 36 16.33 9.25 -13.04
CA ILE A 36 16.23 8.65 -11.71
C ILE A 36 16.51 7.17 -11.81
N PHE A 37 17.56 6.70 -11.16
CA PHE A 37 17.85 5.28 -11.02
C PHE A 37 17.25 4.77 -9.70
N MET A 38 16.31 3.87 -9.80
CA MET A 38 15.68 3.21 -8.65
C MET A 38 15.15 1.83 -9.04
N ASN A 39 14.67 1.07 -8.09
CA ASN A 39 13.94 -0.16 -8.34
C ASN A 39 12.72 -0.27 -7.44
N HIS A 40 11.81 -1.17 -7.79
CA HIS A 40 10.69 -1.54 -6.96
C HIS A 40 11.16 -2.38 -5.77
N LEU A 41 10.50 -2.20 -4.62
CA LEU A 41 10.75 -2.94 -3.39
C LEU A 41 9.48 -3.65 -2.96
N ASP A 42 9.56 -4.98 -2.90
CA ASP A 42 8.59 -5.87 -2.28
C ASP A 42 9.21 -6.46 -1.00
N VAL A 43 8.60 -6.20 0.14
CA VAL A 43 9.11 -6.70 1.42
C VAL A 43 8.18 -7.76 2.03
N GLY A 44 7.56 -8.56 1.19
CA GLY A 44 6.65 -9.62 1.62
C GLY A 44 5.98 -10.36 0.48
N TYR A 45 6.31 -9.99 -0.75
CA TYR A 45 5.91 -10.69 -1.95
C TYR A 45 7.18 -11.20 -2.64
N ALA A 46 7.27 -12.49 -2.83
CA ALA A 46 8.44 -13.05 -3.45
C ALA A 46 8.06 -14.09 -4.48
N LEU A 47 8.70 -13.99 -5.62
CA LEU A 47 8.60 -15.01 -6.67
C LEU A 47 9.27 -16.32 -6.22
N PRO A 48 8.83 -17.48 -6.74
CA PRO A 48 9.17 -18.80 -6.19
C PRO A 48 10.65 -19.14 -6.13
N SER A 49 11.51 -18.38 -6.79
CA SER A 49 12.84 -18.88 -7.13
C SER A 49 13.94 -18.61 -6.12
N SER A 50 13.83 -17.64 -5.20
CA SER A 50 14.89 -17.41 -4.19
C SER A 50 14.60 -16.33 -3.15
N LEU A 51 13.59 -15.50 -3.33
CA LEU A 51 13.30 -14.35 -2.47
C LEU A 51 12.03 -14.53 -1.62
N GLY A 52 11.58 -15.77 -1.41
CA GLY A 52 10.30 -16.14 -0.84
C GLY A 52 9.98 -15.57 0.55
N TYR A 53 10.98 -15.18 1.29
CA TYR A 53 10.85 -14.67 2.64
C TYR A 53 11.42 -13.27 2.77
N LEU A 54 10.85 -12.48 3.67
CA LEU A 54 11.34 -11.14 4.01
C LEU A 54 12.84 -11.12 4.34
N GLY A 55 13.31 -12.12 5.09
CA GLY A 55 14.72 -12.24 5.43
C GLY A 55 15.63 -12.38 4.22
N ASN A 56 15.20 -13.09 3.19
CA ASN A 56 15.97 -13.21 1.94
C ASN A 56 16.02 -11.88 1.19
N VAL A 57 14.93 -11.14 1.14
CA VAL A 57 14.89 -9.81 0.50
C VAL A 57 15.85 -8.87 1.21
N LEU A 58 15.75 -8.76 2.55
CA LEU A 58 16.64 -7.91 3.34
C LEU A 58 18.11 -8.30 3.19
N ASN A 59 18.42 -9.59 3.29
CA ASN A 59 19.79 -10.08 3.14
C ASN A 59 20.36 -9.75 1.76
N ARG A 60 19.57 -9.88 0.69
CA ARG A 60 20.01 -9.52 -0.64
C ARG A 60 20.30 -8.01 -0.78
N TYR A 61 19.46 -7.16 -0.21
CA TYR A 61 19.75 -5.72 -0.18
C TYR A 61 21.04 -5.43 0.60
N PHE A 62 21.26 -6.10 1.72
CA PHE A 62 22.36 -5.80 2.62
C PHE A 62 23.70 -6.36 2.14
N THR A 63 23.69 -7.55 1.55
CA THR A 63 24.93 -8.24 1.18
C THR A 63 25.30 -8.12 -0.31
N GLU A 64 24.32 -7.74 -1.16
CA GLU A 64 24.54 -7.67 -2.59
C GLU A 64 24.18 -6.29 -3.17
N TYR A 65 22.96 -5.80 -2.96
CA TYR A 65 22.47 -4.66 -3.70
C TYR A 65 23.08 -3.33 -3.27
N PHE A 66 23.19 -3.06 -1.99
CA PHE A 66 23.85 -1.84 -1.51
C PHE A 66 25.35 -1.84 -1.81
N PRO A 67 26.12 -2.93 -1.56
CA PRO A 67 27.49 -3.01 -2.04
C PRO A 67 27.64 -2.83 -3.54
N ARG A 68 26.73 -3.43 -4.34
CA ARG A 68 26.73 -3.29 -5.80
C ARG A 68 26.46 -1.83 -6.24
N ALA A 69 25.49 -1.14 -5.62
CA ALA A 69 25.23 0.27 -5.93
C ALA A 69 26.47 1.14 -5.67
N VAL A 70 27.15 0.92 -4.55
CA VAL A 70 28.43 1.59 -4.24
C VAL A 70 29.46 1.29 -5.32
N LYS A 71 29.68 0.01 -5.63
CA LYS A 71 30.66 -0.43 -6.63
C LYS A 71 30.40 0.19 -8.02
N VAL A 72 29.17 0.13 -8.52
CA VAL A 72 28.80 0.68 -9.84
C VAL A 72 29.12 2.17 -9.93
N THR A 73 28.87 2.92 -8.87
CA THR A 73 29.21 4.35 -8.83
C THR A 73 30.71 4.57 -8.92
N PHE A 74 31.50 3.86 -8.12
CA PHE A 74 32.95 4.03 -8.12
C PHE A 74 33.59 3.52 -9.40
N ASP A 75 33.08 2.45 -10.01
CA ASP A 75 33.56 1.95 -11.32
C ASP A 75 33.42 3.05 -12.39
N LEU A 76 32.28 3.76 -12.47
CA LEU A 76 32.08 4.85 -13.40
C LEU A 76 33.09 6.00 -13.20
N LEU A 77 33.38 6.34 -11.95
CA LEU A 77 34.33 7.40 -11.61
C LEU A 77 35.77 7.01 -11.97
N VAL A 78 36.21 5.82 -11.54
CA VAL A 78 37.57 5.31 -11.76
C VAL A 78 37.86 5.12 -13.25
N LEU A 79 36.88 4.66 -14.03
CA LEU A 79 37.00 4.48 -15.47
C LEU A 79 36.89 5.80 -16.26
N GLY A 80 36.60 6.93 -15.58
CA GLY A 80 36.58 8.27 -16.20
C GLY A 80 35.35 8.58 -17.04
N TYR A 81 34.26 7.81 -16.90
CA TYR A 81 33.01 8.08 -17.62
C TYR A 81 32.41 9.43 -17.18
N GLN A 82 31.75 10.11 -18.09
CA GLN A 82 31.01 11.34 -17.81
C GLN A 82 29.61 11.05 -17.24
N GLU A 83 29.06 9.91 -17.60
CA GLU A 83 27.81 9.37 -17.07
C GLU A 83 27.94 9.13 -15.58
N ARG A 84 26.86 9.43 -14.85
CA ARG A 84 26.79 9.26 -13.39
C ARG A 84 25.65 8.32 -13.04
N PHE A 85 25.75 7.72 -11.89
CA PHE A 85 24.73 6.88 -11.30
C PHE A 85 24.44 7.38 -9.88
N ILE A 86 23.17 7.73 -9.63
CA ILE A 86 22.68 8.09 -8.30
C ILE A 86 21.57 7.11 -7.96
N TYR A 87 21.82 6.24 -6.99
CA TYR A 87 20.84 5.23 -6.60
C TYR A 87 19.83 5.81 -5.62
N THR A 88 18.58 5.95 -6.04
CA THR A 88 17.45 6.34 -5.18
C THR A 88 16.82 5.08 -4.57
N THR A 89 16.76 5.00 -3.26
CA THR A 89 16.22 3.85 -2.52
C THR A 89 15.20 4.25 -1.46
N HIS A 90 14.84 3.34 -0.57
CA HIS A 90 13.78 3.50 0.41
C HIS A 90 14.36 3.79 1.80
N PRO A 91 13.94 4.86 2.51
CA PRO A 91 14.49 5.25 3.81
C PRO A 91 14.33 4.17 4.88
N TRP A 92 13.28 3.35 4.85
CA TRP A 92 13.13 2.24 5.77
C TRP A 92 14.27 1.22 5.64
N LEU A 93 14.63 0.83 4.41
CA LEU A 93 15.78 -0.06 4.15
C LEU A 93 17.10 0.56 4.61
N VAL A 94 17.31 1.84 4.28
CA VAL A 94 18.53 2.56 4.69
C VAL A 94 18.64 2.61 6.22
N SER A 95 17.54 2.93 6.91
CA SER A 95 17.52 2.97 8.38
C SER A 95 17.83 1.61 8.98
N LEU A 96 17.30 0.54 8.38
CA LEU A 96 17.52 -0.82 8.87
C LEU A 96 18.93 -1.33 8.55
N TYR A 97 19.52 -0.93 7.42
CA TYR A 97 20.91 -1.24 7.06
C TYR A 97 21.91 -0.57 8.02
N LEU A 98 21.72 0.72 8.28
CA LEU A 98 22.60 1.50 9.14
C LEU A 98 22.52 1.08 10.61
N ASP A 99 21.30 0.76 11.08
CA ASP A 99 21.00 0.38 12.46
C ASP A 99 20.42 -1.05 12.48
N CYS A 100 21.20 -1.97 11.91
CA CYS A 100 20.80 -3.36 11.71
C CYS A 100 20.75 -4.12 13.05
N PRO A 101 19.64 -4.82 13.36
CA PRO A 101 19.53 -5.66 14.54
C PRO A 101 20.30 -7.00 14.35
N PRO A 102 21.46 -7.18 14.98
CA PRO A 102 22.43 -8.24 14.60
C PRO A 102 21.98 -9.67 14.91
N ASN A 103 20.95 -9.81 15.74
CA ASN A 103 20.47 -11.14 16.17
C ASN A 103 19.05 -11.43 15.68
N MET A 104 18.54 -10.64 14.73
CA MET A 104 17.19 -10.85 14.21
C MET A 104 17.13 -12.16 13.42
N VAL A 105 16.23 -13.04 13.85
CA VAL A 105 15.90 -14.29 13.16
C VAL A 105 14.39 -14.29 12.91
N LEU A 106 14.00 -14.57 11.69
CA LEU A 106 12.59 -14.62 11.28
C LEU A 106 12.01 -16.04 11.43
N PRO A 107 10.69 -16.22 11.47
CA PRO A 107 10.04 -17.53 11.60
C PRO A 107 10.46 -18.56 10.56
N SER A 108 10.89 -18.11 9.39
CA SER A 108 11.49 -18.95 8.35
C SER A 108 12.83 -19.57 8.75
N GLY A 109 13.40 -19.19 9.89
CA GLY A 109 14.76 -19.56 10.33
C GLY A 109 15.87 -18.72 9.68
N ILE A 110 15.52 -17.77 8.82
CA ILE A 110 16.49 -16.89 8.15
C ILE A 110 17.00 -15.85 9.15
N LYS A 111 18.32 -15.86 9.36
CA LYS A 111 19.01 -14.84 10.14
C LYS A 111 19.31 -13.63 9.26
N LEU A 112 19.06 -12.44 9.79
CA LEU A 112 19.44 -11.19 9.12
C LEU A 112 20.97 -11.06 9.07
N GLN A 113 21.48 -10.80 7.87
CA GLN A 113 22.91 -10.59 7.61
C GLN A 113 23.20 -9.08 7.63
N CYS A 114 23.60 -8.59 8.78
CA CYS A 114 23.97 -7.18 8.91
C CYS A 114 25.27 -6.87 8.14
N PRO A 115 25.40 -5.63 7.60
CA PRO A 115 26.62 -5.21 6.94
C PRO A 115 27.80 -5.21 7.94
N ASP A 116 28.98 -5.57 7.46
CA ASP A 116 30.21 -5.36 8.21
C ASP A 116 30.59 -3.87 8.30
N ALA A 117 31.65 -3.56 9.04
CA ALA A 117 32.07 -2.18 9.28
C ALA A 117 32.56 -1.49 7.98
N GLU A 118 33.21 -2.23 7.09
CA GLU A 118 33.73 -1.73 5.81
C GLU A 118 32.57 -1.39 4.87
N SER A 119 31.69 -2.35 4.61
CA SER A 119 30.49 -2.16 3.76
C SER A 119 29.62 -0.99 4.25
N LYS A 120 29.47 -0.86 5.57
CA LYS A 120 28.72 0.25 6.16
C LYS A 120 29.43 1.58 5.96
N THR A 121 30.75 1.63 6.07
CA THR A 121 31.55 2.83 5.85
C THR A 121 31.47 3.28 4.39
N ASP A 122 31.60 2.36 3.45
CA ASP A 122 31.52 2.64 2.01
C ASP A 122 30.14 3.15 1.61
N PHE A 123 29.08 2.55 2.16
CA PHE A 123 27.72 3.02 1.96
C PHE A 123 27.51 4.44 2.51
N ILE A 124 28.03 4.74 3.71
CA ILE A 124 27.99 6.08 4.30
C ILE A 124 28.76 7.09 3.43
N ASN A 125 29.92 6.72 2.92
CA ASN A 125 30.69 7.57 2.02
C ASN A 125 29.94 7.85 0.71
N ALA A 126 29.30 6.85 0.13
CA ALA A 126 28.46 7.02 -1.06
C ALA A 126 27.27 7.96 -0.81
N ILE A 127 26.65 7.91 0.37
CA ILE A 127 25.60 8.87 0.78
C ILE A 127 26.17 10.30 0.84
N LYS A 128 27.30 10.49 1.53
CA LYS A 128 27.94 11.80 1.70
C LYS A 128 28.38 12.42 0.37
N LEU A 129 28.75 11.59 -0.60
CA LEU A 129 29.10 12.00 -1.95
C LEU A 129 27.87 12.21 -2.85
N GLY A 130 26.66 11.92 -2.37
CA GLY A 130 25.40 12.10 -3.10
C GLY A 130 25.10 11.02 -4.14
N PHE A 131 25.80 9.87 -4.10
CA PHE A 131 25.61 8.75 -5.01
C PHE A 131 24.52 7.78 -4.58
N ILE A 132 24.22 7.77 -3.28
CA ILE A 132 23.05 7.06 -2.73
C ILE A 132 22.16 8.10 -2.08
N THR A 133 20.89 8.03 -2.40
CA THR A 133 19.85 8.93 -1.90
C THR A 133 18.55 8.16 -1.65
N TRP A 134 17.55 8.84 -1.11
CA TRP A 134 16.22 8.27 -0.86
C TRP A 134 15.13 9.28 -1.18
N HIS A 135 13.95 8.76 -1.53
CA HIS A 135 12.73 9.55 -1.56
C HIS A 135 12.11 9.66 -0.15
N ALA A 136 11.06 10.47 0.01
CA ALA A 136 10.49 10.73 1.33
C ALA A 136 9.55 9.63 1.85
N GLY A 137 9.03 8.75 0.98
CA GLY A 137 8.17 7.64 1.41
C GLY A 137 8.98 6.50 2.04
N PRO A 138 8.49 5.83 3.09
CA PRO A 138 9.27 4.79 3.77
C PRO A 138 9.54 3.57 2.88
N MET A 139 8.53 3.11 2.18
CA MET A 139 8.46 1.99 1.24
C MET A 139 7.28 2.23 0.30
N ASN A 140 6.86 1.22 -0.47
CA ASN A 140 5.57 1.23 -1.17
C ASN A 140 4.48 0.83 -0.16
N MET A 141 3.61 1.76 0.20
CA MET A 141 2.74 1.65 1.35
C MET A 141 1.26 1.66 0.98
N GLU A 142 0.49 0.87 1.69
CA GLU A 142 -0.95 1.03 1.82
C GLU A 142 -1.22 2.13 2.86
N PHE A 143 -1.11 3.39 2.45
CA PHE A 143 -1.24 4.54 3.37
C PHE A 143 -2.54 4.52 4.15
N GLU A 144 -3.63 4.01 3.55
CA GLU A 144 -4.96 3.94 4.16
C GLU A 144 -5.06 2.90 5.29
N MET A 145 -4.12 1.96 5.36
CA MET A 145 -4.02 1.00 6.47
C MET A 145 -3.47 1.64 7.75
N MET A 146 -2.73 2.73 7.63
CA MET A 146 -2.10 3.41 8.76
C MET A 146 -3.00 4.49 9.36
N ASP A 147 -2.75 4.85 10.61
CA ASP A 147 -3.28 6.06 11.20
C ASP A 147 -2.39 7.28 10.87
N GLU A 148 -2.84 8.49 11.23
CA GLU A 148 -2.08 9.72 10.99
C GLU A 148 -0.67 9.64 11.58
N SER A 149 -0.56 9.21 12.85
CA SER A 149 0.72 9.14 13.57
C SER A 149 1.73 8.18 12.94
N MET A 150 1.27 7.08 12.34
CA MET A 150 2.15 6.12 11.66
C MET A 150 2.53 6.63 10.26
N ASN A 151 1.62 7.30 9.55
CA ASN A 151 1.93 7.98 8.31
C ASN A 151 3.01 9.04 8.50
N GLU A 152 2.88 9.88 9.53
CA GLU A 152 3.91 10.86 9.91
C GLU A 152 5.24 10.20 10.23
N PHE A 153 5.23 9.11 11.01
CA PHE A 153 6.45 8.36 11.34
C PHE A 153 7.14 7.79 10.09
N GLY A 154 6.36 7.27 9.13
CA GLY A 154 6.92 6.78 7.87
C GLY A 154 7.71 7.85 7.12
N ILE A 155 7.18 9.07 7.03
CA ILE A 155 7.87 10.20 6.43
C ILE A 155 9.06 10.67 7.30
N GLN A 156 8.90 10.63 8.62
CA GLN A 156 9.94 11.02 9.58
C GLN A 156 11.25 10.25 9.37
N LEU A 157 11.20 8.98 8.95
CA LEU A 157 12.41 8.20 8.66
C LEU A 157 13.32 8.88 7.64
N SER A 158 12.76 9.49 6.60
CA SER A 158 13.55 10.22 5.59
C SER A 158 14.14 11.51 6.15
N LEU A 159 13.38 12.22 6.99
CA LEU A 159 13.83 13.45 7.63
C LEU A 159 14.97 13.17 8.64
N ASP A 160 14.87 12.07 9.38
CA ASP A 160 15.89 11.66 10.34
C ASP A 160 17.19 11.26 9.64
N LEU A 161 17.09 10.59 8.49
CA LEU A 161 18.26 10.29 7.67
C LEU A 161 18.87 11.58 7.09
N ASP A 162 18.07 12.50 6.57
CA ASP A 162 18.55 13.81 6.10
C ASP A 162 19.31 14.53 7.22
N LYS A 163 18.74 14.59 8.42
CA LYS A 163 19.37 15.18 9.61
C LYS A 163 20.67 14.45 10.00
N ARG A 164 20.67 13.12 9.98
CA ARG A 164 21.84 12.27 10.33
C ARG A 164 23.04 12.56 9.43
N PHE A 165 22.79 12.83 8.14
CA PHE A 165 23.84 13.08 7.15
C PHE A 165 24.05 14.55 6.81
N GLY A 166 23.34 15.47 7.48
CA GLY A 166 23.45 16.92 7.20
C GLY A 166 22.98 17.30 5.80
N ILE A 167 22.00 16.56 5.26
CA ILE A 167 21.44 16.80 3.93
C ILE A 167 20.29 17.83 4.06
N ASP A 168 20.48 19.00 3.46
CA ASP A 168 19.42 20.01 3.38
C ASP A 168 18.64 19.85 2.06
N ARG A 169 17.38 19.41 2.16
CA ARG A 169 16.47 19.26 1.03
C ARG A 169 15.35 20.29 1.13
N LYS A 170 15.35 21.22 0.21
CA LYS A 170 14.28 22.21 0.10
C LYS A 170 12.95 21.58 -0.33
N TYR A 171 13.00 20.58 -1.20
CA TYR A 171 11.83 19.89 -1.74
C TYR A 171 11.96 18.39 -1.52
N ARG A 172 10.85 17.72 -1.18
CA ARG A 172 10.81 16.29 -0.93
C ARG A 172 9.67 15.66 -1.71
N THR A 173 9.95 14.49 -2.29
CA THR A 173 8.96 13.71 -3.05
C THR A 173 8.76 12.35 -2.39
N VAL A 174 7.53 11.98 -2.12
CA VAL A 174 7.15 10.60 -1.84
C VAL A 174 7.06 9.87 -3.16
N SER A 175 7.80 8.79 -3.33
CA SER A 175 7.66 7.90 -4.49
C SER A 175 6.98 6.62 -4.06
N GLN A 176 5.95 6.22 -4.80
CA GLN A 176 5.22 4.99 -4.63
C GLN A 176 5.11 4.28 -5.98
N ARG A 177 5.48 3.01 -6.02
CA ARG A 177 5.38 2.17 -7.20
C ARG A 177 4.52 0.97 -6.87
N ASP A 178 3.89 0.41 -7.89
CA ASP A 178 3.00 -0.72 -7.81
C ASP A 178 1.58 -0.35 -7.35
N VAL A 179 1.43 0.17 -6.15
CA VAL A 179 0.15 0.62 -5.59
C VAL A 179 -0.48 1.70 -6.49
N PRO A 180 -1.71 1.49 -6.98
CA PRO A 180 -2.27 2.29 -8.09
C PRO A 180 -2.74 3.69 -7.70
N GLY A 181 -2.81 3.99 -6.43
CA GLY A 181 -3.28 5.27 -5.95
C GLY A 181 -3.15 5.41 -4.45
N THR A 182 -3.83 6.39 -3.89
CA THR A 182 -3.97 6.59 -2.45
C THR A 182 -5.13 7.55 -2.18
N THR A 183 -5.54 7.66 -0.92
CA THR A 183 -6.58 8.60 -0.51
C THR A 183 -6.11 10.05 -0.56
N GLN A 184 -7.00 10.94 -0.99
CA GLN A 184 -6.79 12.40 -0.95
C GLN A 184 -6.54 12.92 0.48
N ALA A 185 -6.99 12.20 1.51
CA ALA A 185 -6.77 12.56 2.91
C ALA A 185 -5.29 12.52 3.34
N ILE A 186 -4.40 11.91 2.53
CA ILE A 186 -2.95 11.91 2.80
C ILE A 186 -2.32 13.31 2.57
N ILE A 187 -2.91 14.15 1.70
CA ILE A 187 -2.34 15.44 1.33
C ILE A 187 -2.04 16.33 2.54
N PRO A 188 -2.98 16.55 3.50
CA PRO A 188 -2.69 17.33 4.69
C PRO A 188 -1.51 16.80 5.51
N ILE A 189 -1.40 15.48 5.63
CA ILE A 189 -0.31 14.83 6.37
C ILE A 189 1.02 15.08 5.68
N LEU A 190 1.08 14.83 4.36
CA LEU A 190 2.29 15.06 3.57
C LEU A 190 2.71 16.54 3.61
N LYS A 191 1.77 17.47 3.49
CA LYS A 191 2.05 18.92 3.59
C LYS A 191 2.58 19.31 4.97
N LYS A 192 1.99 18.80 6.05
CA LYS A 192 2.47 18.99 7.42
C LYS A 192 3.91 18.52 7.60
N MET A 193 4.29 17.42 6.93
CA MET A 193 5.64 16.84 6.96
C MET A 193 6.60 17.47 5.93
N GLY A 194 6.24 18.57 5.27
CA GLY A 194 7.10 19.30 4.34
C GLY A 194 7.28 18.62 2.98
N ILE A 195 6.38 17.73 2.58
CA ILE A 195 6.41 17.08 1.28
C ILE A 195 5.89 18.03 0.20
N SER A 196 6.61 18.10 -0.91
CA SER A 196 6.32 18.98 -2.05
C SER A 196 5.63 18.25 -3.20
N ALA A 197 5.95 16.98 -3.38
CA ALA A 197 5.44 16.18 -4.49
C ALA A 197 5.18 14.71 -4.13
N LEU A 198 4.32 14.08 -4.93
CA LEU A 198 4.01 12.67 -4.90
C LEU A 198 4.25 12.07 -6.30
N SER A 199 4.96 10.97 -6.39
CA SER A 199 5.18 10.23 -7.62
C SER A 199 4.56 8.84 -7.49
N ILE A 200 3.54 8.55 -8.30
CA ILE A 200 2.81 7.29 -8.31
C ILE A 200 3.05 6.55 -9.62
N GLY A 201 3.45 5.30 -9.53
CA GLY A 201 3.57 4.39 -10.66
C GLY A 201 2.65 3.19 -10.47
N VAL A 202 1.68 3.04 -11.36
CA VAL A 202 0.61 2.04 -11.26
C VAL A 202 1.05 0.69 -11.77
N ASN A 203 0.75 -0.38 -11.05
CA ASN A 203 0.93 -1.75 -11.54
C ASN A 203 0.16 -1.95 -12.86
N GLY A 204 0.82 -2.53 -13.86
CA GLY A 204 0.25 -2.74 -15.20
C GLY A 204 -0.98 -3.65 -15.24
N ALA A 205 -1.24 -4.36 -14.16
CA ALA A 205 -2.39 -5.23 -13.98
C ALA A 205 -3.60 -4.53 -13.33
N THR A 206 -3.54 -3.22 -13.15
CA THR A 206 -4.60 -2.43 -12.51
C THR A 206 -5.05 -1.30 -13.42
N CYS A 207 -6.34 -0.94 -13.37
CA CYS A 207 -6.86 0.21 -14.08
C CYS A 207 -6.29 1.49 -13.45
N PRO A 208 -5.55 2.32 -14.21
CA PRO A 208 -5.05 3.59 -13.71
C PRO A 208 -6.20 4.59 -13.49
N ALA A 209 -6.00 5.53 -12.57
CA ALA A 209 -6.91 6.66 -12.43
C ALA A 209 -6.85 7.55 -13.69
N ALA A 210 -8.02 8.12 -14.05
CA ALA A 210 -8.13 9.04 -15.18
C ALA A 210 -7.63 10.44 -14.79
N VAL A 211 -6.32 10.60 -14.67
CA VAL A 211 -5.67 11.85 -14.27
C VAL A 211 -4.56 12.23 -15.25
N PRO A 212 -4.20 13.52 -15.35
CA PRO A 212 -3.07 13.95 -16.14
C PRO A 212 -1.74 13.35 -15.64
N PRO A 213 -0.70 13.23 -16.49
CA PRO A 213 0.61 12.73 -16.07
C PRO A 213 1.29 13.60 -15.00
N VAL A 214 1.06 14.91 -15.04
CA VAL A 214 1.55 15.88 -14.04
C VAL A 214 0.42 16.85 -13.71
N PHE A 215 0.07 16.96 -12.44
CA PHE A 215 -1.04 17.80 -11.98
C PHE A 215 -0.87 18.26 -10.54
N LEU A 216 -1.68 19.24 -10.13
CA LEU A 216 -1.87 19.59 -8.73
C LEU A 216 -3.02 18.77 -8.15
N TRP A 217 -2.69 17.86 -7.27
CA TRP A 217 -3.70 17.12 -6.51
C TRP A 217 -4.10 17.91 -5.27
N LYS A 218 -5.38 18.25 -5.18
CA LYS A 218 -5.87 19.23 -4.22
C LYS A 218 -6.82 18.61 -3.19
N ASN A 219 -6.60 18.96 -1.92
CA ASN A 219 -7.50 18.69 -0.82
C ASN A 219 -7.79 20.00 -0.06
N GLY A 220 -8.98 20.56 -0.23
CA GLY A 220 -9.31 21.88 0.34
C GLY A 220 -8.35 22.95 -0.19
N ASN A 221 -7.65 23.63 0.72
CA ASN A 221 -6.68 24.67 0.40
C ASN A 221 -5.25 24.14 0.21
N GLN A 222 -5.04 22.84 0.38
CA GLN A 222 -3.71 22.22 0.26
C GLN A 222 -3.59 21.48 -1.06
N SER A 223 -2.38 21.46 -1.62
CA SER A 223 -2.10 20.74 -2.86
C SER A 223 -0.69 20.16 -2.89
N LEU A 224 -0.53 19.10 -3.67
CA LEU A 224 0.76 18.48 -3.98
C LEU A 224 0.94 18.41 -5.49
N ILE A 225 2.15 18.66 -5.98
CA ILE A 225 2.54 18.30 -7.33
C ILE A 225 2.52 16.77 -7.39
N THR A 226 1.77 16.21 -8.33
CA THR A 226 1.66 14.76 -8.50
C THR A 226 2.13 14.36 -9.89
N LEU A 227 3.10 13.44 -9.90
CA LEU A 227 3.59 12.76 -11.09
C LEU A 227 2.90 11.39 -11.14
N TYR A 228 2.18 11.10 -12.21
CA TYR A 228 1.39 9.88 -12.33
C TYR A 228 1.78 9.08 -13.56
N HIS A 229 2.19 7.84 -13.33
CA HIS A 229 2.70 6.94 -14.36
C HIS A 229 1.75 5.75 -14.50
N PRO A 230 0.82 5.79 -15.45
CA PRO A 230 -0.23 4.76 -15.60
C PRO A 230 0.31 3.37 -15.94
N ARG A 231 1.55 3.27 -16.39
CA ARG A 231 2.22 1.99 -16.69
C ARG A 231 3.17 1.53 -15.58
N GLY A 232 3.28 2.26 -14.50
CA GLY A 232 3.97 1.92 -13.26
C GLY A 232 5.48 1.71 -13.34
N TYR A 233 5.89 0.89 -14.27
CA TYR A 233 7.26 0.47 -14.51
C TYR A 233 7.69 0.98 -15.88
N PRO A 234 8.33 2.16 -15.96
CA PRO A 234 8.64 2.81 -17.22
C PRO A 234 9.70 2.09 -18.08
N ASN A 235 10.46 1.20 -17.48
CA ASN A 235 11.29 0.26 -18.22
C ASN A 235 10.62 -1.13 -18.18
N GLN A 236 10.33 -1.66 -19.31
CA GLN A 236 9.71 -2.98 -19.39
C GLN A 236 10.54 -4.07 -18.71
N TYR A 237 9.80 -5.00 -18.12
CA TYR A 237 10.25 -6.26 -17.58
C TYR A 237 11.40 -6.87 -18.37
N GLY A 238 12.51 -7.04 -17.75
CA GLY A 238 13.61 -7.77 -18.30
C GLY A 238 14.69 -7.99 -17.25
N PRO A 239 15.27 -9.20 -17.21
CA PRO A 239 16.47 -9.40 -16.43
C PRO A 239 17.54 -8.42 -16.89
N ALA A 240 18.35 -7.95 -16.00
CA ALA A 240 19.56 -7.22 -16.33
C ALA A 240 20.50 -8.06 -17.21
N PRO A 241 21.24 -7.42 -18.12
CA PRO A 241 21.26 -5.99 -18.38
C PRO A 241 19.97 -5.49 -19.06
N MET A 242 19.64 -4.22 -18.85
CA MET A 242 18.47 -3.59 -19.45
C MET A 242 18.56 -3.65 -20.98
N LYS A 243 17.52 -4.19 -21.63
CA LYS A 243 17.49 -4.27 -23.08
C LYS A 243 17.22 -2.90 -23.70
N PRO A 244 17.83 -2.57 -24.85
CA PRO A 244 17.45 -1.39 -25.62
C PRO A 244 15.93 -1.35 -25.86
N GLY A 245 15.32 -0.17 -25.65
CA GLY A 245 13.86 0.01 -25.78
C GLY A 245 13.06 -0.25 -24.50
N GLY A 246 13.69 -0.66 -23.40
CA GLY A 246 13.03 -0.86 -22.11
C GLY A 246 12.55 0.42 -21.43
N LEU A 247 13.17 1.57 -21.72
CA LEU A 247 12.78 2.88 -21.22
C LEU A 247 12.11 3.67 -22.36
N SER A 248 10.90 4.19 -22.10
CA SER A 248 10.15 4.95 -23.11
C SER A 248 10.01 6.43 -22.69
N LYS A 249 10.22 7.34 -23.65
CA LYS A 249 9.95 8.76 -23.49
C LYS A 249 8.50 9.05 -23.04
N ASN A 250 7.57 8.19 -23.43
CA ASN A 250 6.16 8.32 -23.07
C ASN A 250 5.88 8.07 -21.59
N ASP A 251 6.83 7.47 -20.87
CA ASP A 251 6.74 7.23 -19.44
C ASP A 251 7.51 8.31 -18.63
N CYS A 252 8.10 9.30 -19.32
CA CYS A 252 8.75 10.44 -18.68
C CYS A 252 7.73 11.49 -18.26
N ALA A 253 7.94 12.14 -17.12
CA ALA A 253 7.14 13.30 -16.71
C ALA A 253 7.65 14.54 -17.43
N ILE A 254 6.79 15.16 -18.23
CA ILE A 254 7.05 16.38 -18.98
C ILE A 254 5.98 17.42 -18.62
N VAL A 255 6.42 18.62 -18.30
CA VAL A 255 5.52 19.75 -17.98
C VAL A 255 5.49 20.68 -19.18
N PRO A 256 4.32 21.04 -19.71
CA PRO A 256 4.21 21.99 -20.83
C PRO A 256 4.91 23.32 -20.52
N GLY A 257 5.76 23.77 -21.45
CA GLY A 257 6.53 25.00 -21.29
C GLY A 257 7.81 24.87 -20.46
N LEU A 258 8.14 23.67 -19.98
CA LEU A 258 9.40 23.36 -19.33
C LEU A 258 10.25 22.50 -20.26
N ASN A 259 11.48 22.92 -20.57
CA ASN A 259 12.42 22.19 -21.43
C ASN A 259 13.17 21.05 -20.69
N HIS A 260 12.60 20.57 -19.60
CA HIS A 260 13.11 19.49 -18.77
C HIS A 260 12.14 18.30 -18.73
N ALA A 261 12.67 17.09 -18.76
CA ALA A 261 11.92 15.84 -18.55
C ALA A 261 12.49 15.08 -17.35
N LEU A 262 11.62 14.39 -16.60
CA LEU A 262 12.02 13.42 -15.58
C LEU A 262 11.72 12.03 -16.11
N CYS A 263 12.77 11.22 -16.28
CA CYS A 263 12.68 9.84 -16.75
C CYS A 263 13.20 8.88 -15.69
N PHE A 264 12.71 7.65 -15.73
CA PHE A 264 13.08 6.63 -14.76
C PHE A 264 13.89 5.52 -15.42
N ALA A 265 15.10 5.29 -14.93
CA ALA A 265 15.82 4.03 -15.11
C ALA A 265 15.40 3.09 -13.97
N PHE A 266 14.21 2.55 -14.09
CA PHE A 266 13.54 1.80 -13.05
C PHE A 266 13.71 0.30 -13.30
N ARG A 267 14.15 -0.43 -12.29
CA ARG A 267 14.21 -1.90 -12.33
C ARG A 267 13.03 -2.48 -11.57
N SER A 268 12.52 -3.59 -12.09
CA SER A 268 11.35 -4.28 -11.55
C SER A 268 11.66 -5.01 -10.24
N ASP A 269 10.65 -5.43 -9.58
CA ASP A 269 10.49 -6.40 -8.46
C ASP A 269 11.78 -6.90 -7.82
N ASN A 270 12.33 -6.17 -6.86
CA ASN A 270 13.52 -6.59 -6.12
C ASN A 270 14.76 -6.94 -6.98
N ASP A 271 14.85 -6.43 -8.21
CA ASP A 271 16.03 -6.64 -9.07
C ASP A 271 17.25 -5.83 -8.60
N GLY A 272 17.03 -4.88 -7.71
CA GLY A 272 18.08 -4.04 -7.15
C GLY A 272 18.65 -3.01 -8.13
N PRO A 273 19.82 -2.42 -7.83
CA PRO A 273 20.50 -1.48 -8.71
C PRO A 273 21.06 -2.18 -9.95
N PRO A 274 21.50 -1.43 -10.98
CA PRO A 274 22.20 -1.97 -12.15
C PRO A 274 23.28 -2.99 -11.77
N VAL A 275 23.42 -4.04 -12.58
CA VAL A 275 24.39 -5.12 -12.27
C VAL A 275 25.83 -4.64 -12.36
N ASP A 276 26.11 -3.71 -13.27
CA ASP A 276 27.42 -3.10 -13.47
C ASP A 276 27.28 -1.70 -14.12
N TYR A 277 28.42 -1.04 -14.32
CA TYR A 277 28.47 0.28 -14.97
C TYR A 277 28.03 0.25 -16.43
N LYS A 278 28.14 -0.88 -17.14
CA LYS A 278 27.73 -1.00 -18.55
C LYS A 278 26.23 -0.91 -18.71
N GLU A 279 25.48 -1.47 -17.77
CA GLU A 279 24.02 -1.29 -17.74
C GLU A 279 23.64 0.18 -17.58
N VAL A 280 24.36 0.94 -16.75
CA VAL A 280 24.16 2.39 -16.62
C VAL A 280 24.41 3.09 -17.96
N LEU A 281 25.51 2.80 -18.64
CA LEU A 281 25.82 3.37 -19.95
C LEU A 281 24.75 3.06 -20.99
N THR A 282 24.26 1.81 -21.02
CA THR A 282 23.15 1.39 -21.90
C THR A 282 21.89 2.21 -21.66
N VAL A 283 21.55 2.52 -20.39
CA VAL A 283 20.41 3.38 -20.08
C VAL A 283 20.60 4.78 -20.66
N TYR A 284 21.79 5.37 -20.53
CA TYR A 284 22.09 6.67 -21.13
C TYR A 284 21.96 6.65 -22.65
N GLU A 285 22.40 5.59 -23.34
CA GLU A 285 22.25 5.43 -24.78
C GLU A 285 20.78 5.36 -25.20
N ILE A 286 19.96 4.59 -24.48
CA ILE A 286 18.52 4.48 -24.72
C ILE A 286 17.83 5.85 -24.58
N VAL A 287 18.19 6.62 -23.57
CA VAL A 287 17.63 7.96 -23.34
C VAL A 287 18.09 8.95 -24.40
N ARG A 288 19.39 8.95 -24.77
CA ARG A 288 19.92 9.79 -25.85
C ARG A 288 19.22 9.55 -27.19
N ALA A 289 18.91 8.30 -27.50
CA ALA A 289 18.20 7.98 -28.73
C ALA A 289 16.78 8.57 -28.77
N GLN A 290 16.15 8.78 -27.62
CA GLN A 290 14.80 9.33 -27.50
C GLN A 290 14.77 10.85 -27.31
N PHE A 291 15.86 11.44 -26.79
CA PHE A 291 16.02 12.86 -26.56
C PHE A 291 17.36 13.33 -27.15
N PRO A 292 17.47 13.38 -28.50
CA PRO A 292 18.75 13.57 -29.18
C PRO A 292 19.43 14.91 -28.89
N ASN A 293 18.67 15.93 -28.52
CA ASN A 293 19.18 17.27 -28.24
C ASN A 293 19.38 17.53 -26.73
N ALA A 294 19.04 16.57 -25.88
CA ALA A 294 19.04 16.79 -24.45
C ALA A 294 20.36 16.38 -23.78
N ARG A 295 20.76 17.17 -22.80
CA ARG A 295 21.75 16.79 -21.80
C ARG A 295 21.08 15.87 -20.77
N ILE A 296 21.64 14.67 -20.57
CA ILE A 296 21.11 13.69 -19.64
C ILE A 296 21.98 13.66 -18.40
N ASN A 297 21.35 13.80 -17.23
CA ASN A 297 22.03 13.76 -15.95
C ASN A 297 21.32 12.76 -15.02
N ALA A 298 22.09 11.91 -14.30
CA ALA A 298 21.56 11.26 -13.11
C ALA A 298 21.14 12.34 -12.11
N SER A 299 19.95 12.23 -11.57
CA SER A 299 19.31 13.27 -10.77
C SER A 299 18.56 12.67 -9.57
N LYS A 300 18.13 13.55 -8.70
CA LYS A 300 17.22 13.27 -7.59
C LYS A 300 15.86 13.88 -7.89
N PHE A 301 14.82 13.44 -7.23
CA PHE A 301 13.47 13.98 -7.40
C PHE A 301 13.43 15.50 -7.16
N GLU A 302 14.12 15.95 -6.10
CA GLU A 302 14.16 17.37 -5.73
C GLU A 302 14.71 18.27 -6.83
N ASP A 303 15.65 17.78 -7.65
CA ASP A 303 16.24 18.56 -8.74
C ASP A 303 15.19 18.93 -9.81
N PHE A 304 14.33 17.98 -10.16
CA PHE A 304 13.24 18.21 -11.10
C PHE A 304 12.08 19.00 -10.47
N ILE A 305 11.69 18.66 -9.25
CA ILE A 305 10.57 19.33 -8.57
C ILE A 305 10.88 20.81 -8.32
N ALA A 306 12.14 21.17 -8.06
CA ALA A 306 12.56 22.57 -7.95
C ALA A 306 12.24 23.39 -9.20
N LEU A 307 12.32 22.77 -10.38
CA LEU A 307 11.99 23.39 -11.66
C LEU A 307 10.48 23.44 -11.93
N VAL A 308 9.73 22.48 -11.41
CA VAL A 308 8.26 22.43 -11.58
C VAL A 308 7.54 23.42 -10.66
N ILE A 309 8.05 23.67 -9.47
CA ILE A 309 7.43 24.57 -8.47
C ILE A 309 7.07 25.97 -9.05
N PRO A 310 7.94 26.67 -9.79
CA PRO A 310 7.58 27.97 -10.39
C PRO A 310 6.42 27.87 -11.40
N HIS A 311 6.20 26.71 -12.00
CA HIS A 311 5.18 26.45 -13.00
C HIS A 311 3.90 25.80 -12.42
N GLN A 312 3.82 25.59 -11.11
CA GLN A 312 2.73 24.87 -10.51
C GLN A 312 1.32 25.47 -10.76
N SER A 313 1.24 26.79 -10.97
CA SER A 313 -0.02 27.49 -11.26
C SER A 313 -0.60 27.15 -12.65
N SER A 314 0.23 26.67 -13.57
CA SER A 314 -0.18 26.24 -14.91
C SER A 314 -0.55 24.76 -14.99
N LEU A 315 -0.31 23.98 -13.94
CA LEU A 315 -0.62 22.56 -13.92
C LEU A 315 -2.15 22.33 -13.84
N PRO A 316 -2.66 21.30 -14.50
CA PRO A 316 -4.04 20.87 -14.31
C PRO A 316 -4.33 20.62 -12.83
N VAL A 317 -5.54 20.95 -12.38
CA VAL A 317 -5.97 20.72 -11.00
C VAL A 317 -6.89 19.52 -10.94
N PHE A 318 -6.56 18.56 -10.08
CA PHE A 318 -7.39 17.41 -9.77
C PHE A 318 -7.77 17.46 -8.28
N SER A 319 -9.07 17.40 -7.98
CA SER A 319 -9.61 17.56 -6.62
C SER A 319 -10.51 16.41 -6.19
N GLN A 320 -10.44 15.30 -6.90
CA GLN A 320 -11.19 14.08 -6.60
C GLN A 320 -10.31 13.05 -5.90
N GLU A 321 -10.95 12.04 -5.35
CA GLU A 321 -10.28 10.87 -4.79
C GLU A 321 -9.68 10.03 -5.93
N MET A 322 -8.40 9.66 -5.84
CA MET A 322 -7.84 8.63 -6.72
C MET A 322 -8.17 7.23 -6.19
N GLY A 323 -8.08 7.10 -4.86
CA GLY A 323 -8.29 5.83 -4.18
C GLY A 323 -7.13 4.85 -4.37
N ASP A 324 -7.11 3.87 -3.50
CA ASP A 324 -6.24 2.72 -3.59
C ASP A 324 -7.09 1.46 -3.76
N VAL A 325 -7.13 0.94 -4.98
CA VAL A 325 -7.91 -0.27 -5.27
C VAL A 325 -7.24 -1.54 -4.74
N TRP A 326 -6.01 -1.45 -4.29
CA TRP A 326 -5.29 -2.60 -3.72
C TRP A 326 -5.53 -2.77 -2.23
N ILE A 327 -6.16 -1.82 -1.57
CA ILE A 327 -6.57 -1.93 -0.16
C ILE A 327 -7.42 -3.18 0.12
N GLN A 328 -8.04 -3.77 -0.92
CA GLN A 328 -8.72 -5.06 -0.84
C GLN A 328 -7.80 -6.18 -0.31
N GLY A 329 -6.49 -6.10 -0.55
CA GLY A 329 -5.49 -7.03 -0.04
C GLY A 329 -5.48 -7.16 1.48
N ALA A 330 -5.97 -6.15 2.21
CA ALA A 330 -6.17 -6.20 3.65
C ALA A 330 -7.03 -7.39 4.10
N GLY A 331 -7.95 -7.86 3.26
CA GLY A 331 -8.77 -9.04 3.50
C GLY A 331 -8.05 -10.37 3.36
N SER A 332 -6.86 -10.41 2.77
CA SER A 332 -6.07 -11.64 2.57
C SER A 332 -5.58 -12.23 3.89
N ASP A 333 -5.25 -11.38 4.86
CA ASP A 333 -4.86 -11.77 6.20
C ASP A 333 -5.55 -10.88 7.25
N PRO A 334 -6.79 -11.21 7.62
CA PRO A 334 -7.55 -10.44 8.60
C PRO A 334 -6.85 -10.31 9.96
N LEU A 335 -6.11 -11.34 10.38
CA LEU A 335 -5.37 -11.30 11.65
C LEU A 335 -4.24 -10.28 11.60
N LYS A 336 -3.45 -10.25 10.52
CA LYS A 336 -2.42 -9.21 10.33
C LYS A 336 -3.03 -7.81 10.40
N THR A 337 -4.16 -7.61 9.72
CA THR A 337 -4.87 -6.33 9.70
C THR A 337 -5.37 -5.93 11.09
N ALA A 338 -5.93 -6.88 11.85
CA ALA A 338 -6.37 -6.64 13.23
C ALA A 338 -5.21 -6.27 14.17
N LEU A 339 -4.10 -7.02 14.10
CA LEU A 339 -2.88 -6.76 14.88
C LEU A 339 -2.27 -5.40 14.54
N LEU A 340 -2.20 -5.05 13.25
CA LEU A 340 -1.72 -3.76 12.77
C LEU A 340 -2.55 -2.61 13.37
N ARG A 341 -3.87 -2.69 13.27
CA ARG A 341 -4.78 -1.67 13.81
C ARG A 341 -4.68 -1.54 15.34
N ALA A 342 -4.56 -2.66 16.03
CA ALA A 342 -4.37 -2.71 17.47
C ALA A 342 -3.09 -1.99 17.89
N GLN A 343 -1.96 -2.29 17.26
CA GLN A 343 -0.68 -1.65 17.55
C GLN A 343 -0.72 -0.14 17.31
N TYR A 344 -1.33 0.30 16.23
CA TYR A 344 -1.41 1.73 15.91
C TYR A 344 -2.26 2.48 16.94
N ARG A 345 -3.39 1.89 17.40
CA ARG A 345 -4.18 2.50 18.48
C ARG A 345 -3.37 2.68 19.76
N VAL A 346 -2.66 1.64 20.19
CA VAL A 346 -1.83 1.67 21.40
C VAL A 346 -0.72 2.71 21.26
N ARG A 347 0.03 2.65 20.16
CA ARG A 347 1.12 3.58 19.89
C ARG A 347 0.64 5.04 19.85
N SER A 348 -0.40 5.33 19.09
CA SER A 348 -0.96 6.68 18.98
C SER A 348 -1.45 7.20 20.33
N LYS A 349 -2.15 6.37 21.10
CA LYS A 349 -2.59 6.73 22.47
C LYS A 349 -1.39 7.05 23.37
N CYS A 350 -0.34 6.24 23.31
CA CYS A 350 0.86 6.43 24.11
C CYS A 350 1.57 7.75 23.78
N ILE A 351 1.76 8.05 22.49
CA ILE A 351 2.40 9.29 22.01
C ILE A 351 1.52 10.52 22.33
N LYS A 352 0.22 10.47 22.00
CA LYS A 352 -0.72 11.57 22.27
C LYS A 352 -0.81 11.91 23.77
N SER A 353 -0.71 10.90 24.63
CA SER A 353 -0.71 11.09 26.10
C SER A 353 0.67 11.48 26.67
N LYS A 354 1.69 11.63 25.82
CA LYS A 354 3.09 11.93 26.20
C LYS A 354 3.73 10.89 27.13
N LYS A 355 3.19 9.68 27.19
CA LYS A 355 3.81 8.54 27.89
C LYS A 355 4.94 7.91 27.08
N CYS A 356 4.94 8.10 25.76
CA CYS A 356 5.95 7.66 24.82
C CYS A 356 6.49 8.85 24.02
N SER A 357 7.78 8.78 23.67
CA SER A 357 8.44 9.69 22.73
C SER A 357 9.17 8.88 21.65
N LEU A 358 9.25 9.41 20.44
CA LEU A 358 10.10 8.87 19.38
C LEU A 358 11.60 9.11 19.64
N ASP A 359 11.95 9.95 20.62
CA ASP A 359 13.32 10.10 21.10
C ASP A 359 13.79 8.87 21.91
N ASP A 360 12.85 8.05 22.41
CA ASP A 360 13.18 6.75 23.01
C ASP A 360 13.49 5.76 21.88
N PRO A 361 14.74 5.26 21.78
CA PRO A 361 15.13 4.34 20.71
C PRO A 361 14.32 3.04 20.68
N ARG A 362 13.75 2.62 21.83
CA ARG A 362 12.87 1.44 21.90
C ARG A 362 11.57 1.70 21.14
N VAL A 363 10.94 2.86 21.38
CA VAL A 363 9.69 3.26 20.70
C VAL A 363 9.94 3.52 19.22
N TYR A 364 11.07 4.14 18.87
CA TYR A 364 11.48 4.37 17.48
C TYR A 364 11.67 3.05 16.73
N ASN A 365 12.46 2.12 17.28
CA ASN A 365 12.73 0.83 16.67
C ASN A 365 11.46 -0.02 16.52
N ALA A 366 10.62 -0.06 17.56
CA ALA A 366 9.32 -0.72 17.50
C ALA A 366 8.45 -0.14 16.39
N SER A 367 8.42 1.19 16.24
CA SER A 367 7.66 1.85 15.19
C SER A 367 8.13 1.48 13.79
N ARG A 368 9.44 1.23 13.57
CA ARG A 368 9.96 0.74 12.28
C ARG A 368 9.41 -0.65 11.90
N PHE A 369 9.26 -1.55 12.88
CA PHE A 369 8.66 -2.87 12.63
C PHE A 369 7.15 -2.79 12.45
N MET A 370 6.47 -1.96 13.24
CA MET A 370 5.04 -1.72 13.07
C MET A 370 4.72 -1.15 11.69
N LEU A 371 5.55 -0.24 11.19
CA LEU A 371 5.40 0.40 9.87
C LEU A 371 5.38 -0.62 8.74
N LYS A 372 6.23 -1.66 8.80
CA LYS A 372 6.33 -2.69 7.78
C LYS A 372 5.01 -3.45 7.54
N LEU A 373 4.15 -3.57 8.53
CA LEU A 373 2.87 -4.27 8.39
C LEU A 373 1.90 -3.63 7.39
N ALA A 374 2.06 -2.35 7.08
CA ALA A 374 1.27 -1.63 6.08
C ALA A 374 1.99 -1.49 4.72
N GLU A 375 3.09 -2.18 4.52
CA GLU A 375 3.72 -2.30 3.21
C GLU A 375 2.80 -3.11 2.28
N HIS A 376 2.78 -2.78 0.99
CA HIS A 376 1.75 -3.22 0.03
C HIS A 376 1.75 -4.71 -0.29
N THR A 377 2.82 -5.44 0.00
CA THR A 377 2.90 -6.89 -0.24
C THR A 377 2.39 -7.69 0.95
N TRP A 378 1.33 -8.46 0.70
CA TRP A 378 0.55 -9.09 1.77
C TRP A 378 1.09 -10.44 2.26
N GLY A 379 2.30 -10.85 1.83
CA GLY A 379 2.92 -12.11 2.21
C GLY A 379 2.50 -13.30 1.35
N SER A 380 1.98 -13.05 0.17
CA SER A 380 1.70 -14.08 -0.83
C SER A 380 2.77 -14.07 -1.92
N ASN A 381 2.96 -15.19 -2.60
CA ASN A 381 3.69 -15.24 -3.85
C ASN A 381 2.90 -16.02 -4.92
N GLY A 382 3.27 -15.80 -6.17
CA GLY A 382 2.64 -16.46 -7.31
C GLY A 382 2.77 -17.99 -7.34
N GLY A 383 3.67 -18.58 -6.55
CA GLY A 383 3.88 -20.03 -6.47
C GLY A 383 2.80 -20.80 -5.69
N ILE A 384 1.84 -20.08 -5.09
CA ILE A 384 0.68 -20.64 -4.41
C ILE A 384 -0.46 -20.96 -5.38
N LEU A 385 -0.32 -20.58 -6.63
CA LEU A 385 -1.33 -20.77 -7.66
C LEU A 385 -1.50 -22.25 -7.96
N ASP A 386 -2.31 -22.89 -7.14
CA ASP A 386 -2.72 -24.26 -7.33
C ASP A 386 -3.94 -24.32 -8.24
N ASN A 387 -3.69 -24.61 -9.50
CA ASN A 387 -4.73 -24.76 -10.51
C ASN A 387 -5.46 -26.11 -10.47
N ILE A 388 -5.09 -26.99 -9.57
CA ILE A 388 -5.49 -28.39 -9.60
C ILE A 388 -6.46 -28.72 -8.47
N HIS A 389 -6.25 -28.13 -7.28
CA HIS A 389 -6.99 -28.48 -6.07
C HIS A 389 -8.09 -27.44 -5.77
N TRP A 390 -9.19 -27.53 -6.51
CA TRP A 390 -10.27 -26.53 -6.46
C TRP A 390 -11.40 -26.83 -5.49
N THR A 391 -11.53 -28.09 -5.03
CA THR A 391 -12.55 -28.44 -4.04
C THR A 391 -12.04 -28.18 -2.63
N ASN A 392 -12.95 -27.94 -1.69
CA ASN A 392 -12.58 -27.80 -0.28
C ASN A 392 -11.87 -29.04 0.26
N ASP A 393 -12.30 -30.24 -0.09
CA ASP A 393 -11.66 -31.50 0.33
C ASP A 393 -10.21 -31.59 -0.16
N GLN A 394 -9.98 -31.26 -1.41
CA GLN A 394 -8.62 -31.21 -1.97
C GLN A 394 -7.76 -30.16 -1.27
N PHE A 395 -8.31 -28.97 -1.03
CA PHE A 395 -7.66 -27.89 -0.31
C PHE A 395 -7.26 -28.32 1.11
N TYR A 396 -8.20 -28.90 1.89
CA TYR A 396 -7.90 -29.36 3.25
C TYR A 396 -6.84 -30.47 3.27
N LYS A 397 -6.88 -31.36 2.30
CA LYS A 397 -5.83 -32.39 2.14
C LYS A 397 -4.48 -31.74 1.87
N MET A 398 -4.42 -30.74 0.97
CA MET A 398 -3.17 -30.05 0.62
C MET A 398 -2.61 -29.21 1.77
N LEU A 399 -3.44 -28.72 2.68
CA LEU A 399 -2.97 -28.05 3.90
C LEU A 399 -2.11 -28.97 4.80
N THR A 400 -2.31 -30.28 4.73
CA THR A 400 -1.55 -31.27 5.52
C THR A 400 -0.30 -31.78 4.81
N VAL A 401 -0.14 -31.49 3.50
CA VAL A 401 1.02 -31.94 2.72
C VAL A 401 2.22 -31.02 3.02
N PRO A 402 3.34 -31.59 3.51
CA PRO A 402 4.53 -30.81 3.81
C PRO A 402 5.04 -30.00 2.61
N ASN A 403 5.36 -28.74 2.83
CA ASN A 403 5.86 -27.80 1.81
C ASN A 403 4.91 -27.58 0.61
N SER A 404 3.62 -27.87 0.76
CA SER A 404 2.63 -27.45 -0.24
C SER A 404 2.62 -25.94 -0.41
N GLY A 405 2.13 -25.45 -1.56
CA GLY A 405 1.97 -24.01 -1.81
C GLY A 405 1.15 -23.32 -0.71
N TYR A 406 0.12 -23.98 -0.19
CA TYR A 406 -0.70 -23.47 0.89
C TYR A 406 0.03 -23.36 2.23
N GLN A 407 0.84 -24.37 2.58
CA GLN A 407 1.67 -24.30 3.79
C GLN A 407 2.74 -23.21 3.68
N ASN A 408 3.34 -23.04 2.50
CA ASN A 408 4.29 -21.97 2.27
C ASN A 408 3.63 -20.60 2.36
N ALA A 409 2.40 -20.45 1.85
CA ALA A 409 1.62 -19.22 2.04
C ALA A 409 1.43 -18.89 3.51
N SER A 410 1.02 -19.86 4.31
CA SER A 410 0.84 -19.67 5.76
C SER A 410 2.15 -19.22 6.42
N LYS A 411 3.29 -19.82 6.07
CA LYS A 411 4.61 -19.40 6.59
C LYS A 411 4.97 -17.97 6.21
N TYR A 412 4.63 -17.53 4.98
CA TYR A 412 4.86 -16.14 4.57
C TYR A 412 3.99 -15.17 5.37
N TRP A 413 2.74 -15.51 5.62
CA TRP A 413 1.86 -14.70 6.45
C TRP A 413 2.33 -14.65 7.91
N ASP A 414 2.81 -15.77 8.46
CA ASP A 414 3.38 -15.82 9.80
C ASP A 414 4.61 -14.91 9.90
N GLU A 415 5.46 -14.88 8.89
CA GLU A 415 6.62 -13.99 8.84
C GLU A 415 6.19 -12.51 8.81
N GLN A 416 5.14 -12.17 8.06
CA GLN A 416 4.58 -10.81 8.06
C GLN A 416 4.03 -10.42 9.44
N ARG A 417 3.26 -11.30 10.07
CA ARG A 417 2.70 -11.07 11.42
C ARG A 417 3.80 -10.97 12.48
N TYR A 418 4.94 -11.63 12.28
CA TYR A 418 6.07 -11.62 13.21
C TYR A 418 6.69 -10.23 13.40
N MET A 419 6.45 -9.31 12.49
CA MET A 419 6.80 -7.90 12.69
C MET A 419 6.22 -7.33 13.99
N THR A 420 5.07 -7.82 14.42
CA THR A 420 4.46 -7.51 15.72
C THR A 420 5.34 -7.94 16.89
N ASN A 421 5.91 -9.15 16.80
CA ASN A 421 6.79 -9.68 17.83
C ASN A 421 8.10 -8.89 17.88
N LEU A 422 8.68 -8.57 16.71
CA LEU A 422 9.87 -7.73 16.63
C LEU A 422 9.64 -6.32 17.21
N ALA A 423 8.43 -5.77 17.04
CA ALA A 423 8.07 -4.50 17.67
C ALA A 423 8.02 -4.61 19.20
N ILE A 424 7.47 -5.70 19.74
CA ILE A 424 7.46 -5.98 21.19
C ILE A 424 8.88 -6.20 21.71
N GLU A 425 9.70 -6.97 21.01
CA GLU A 425 11.10 -7.21 21.35
C GLU A 425 11.91 -5.90 21.39
N ALA A 426 11.70 -5.02 20.40
CA ALA A 426 12.35 -3.72 20.36
C ALA A 426 11.95 -2.80 21.52
N LEU A 427 10.71 -2.92 22.02
CA LEU A 427 10.25 -2.19 23.21
C LEU A 427 10.90 -2.67 24.51
N GLY A 428 11.32 -3.95 24.58
CA GLY A 428 11.92 -4.52 25.77
C GLY A 428 11.04 -4.38 27.00
N ASN A 429 11.49 -3.63 28.00
CA ASN A 429 10.75 -3.37 29.24
C ASN A 429 9.90 -2.09 29.22
N HIS A 430 9.62 -1.51 28.07
CA HIS A 430 8.78 -0.32 27.97
C HIS A 430 7.32 -0.65 28.33
N SER A 431 6.62 0.25 29.04
CA SER A 431 5.24 0.04 29.52
C SER A 431 4.22 -0.23 28.39
N MET A 432 4.49 0.25 27.19
CA MET A 432 3.64 -0.01 26.00
C MET A 432 3.50 -1.50 25.68
N VAL A 433 4.41 -2.36 26.14
CA VAL A 433 4.34 -3.83 25.91
C VAL A 433 3.07 -4.42 26.54
N GLU A 434 2.76 -4.03 27.77
CA GLU A 434 1.57 -4.55 28.45
C GLU A 434 0.28 -4.01 27.80
N ASP A 435 0.27 -2.74 27.37
CA ASP A 435 -0.84 -2.16 26.63
C ASP A 435 -1.07 -2.90 25.30
N LEU A 436 0.00 -3.28 24.59
CA LEU A 436 -0.08 -4.07 23.35
C LEU A 436 -0.63 -5.46 23.59
N LYS A 437 -0.11 -6.18 24.59
CA LYS A 437 -0.58 -7.52 24.94
C LYS A 437 -2.06 -7.51 25.28
N GLN A 438 -2.49 -6.54 26.09
CA GLN A 438 -3.90 -6.40 26.45
C GLN A 438 -4.76 -6.11 25.22
N GLU A 439 -4.32 -5.22 24.33
CA GLU A 439 -5.06 -4.88 23.12
C GLU A 439 -5.15 -6.08 22.16
N PHE A 440 -4.11 -6.93 22.10
CA PHE A 440 -4.15 -8.16 21.30
C PHE A 440 -5.12 -9.19 21.89
N LEU A 441 -5.24 -9.26 23.20
CA LEU A 441 -6.29 -10.10 23.83
C LEU A 441 -7.68 -9.57 23.50
N ASN A 442 -7.87 -8.24 23.49
CA ASN A 442 -9.15 -7.61 23.20
C ASN A 442 -9.66 -7.85 21.77
N ILE A 443 -8.75 -8.05 20.80
CA ILE A 443 -9.14 -8.35 19.41
C ILE A 443 -9.39 -9.84 19.15
N MET A 444 -9.05 -10.70 20.10
CA MET A 444 -9.34 -12.13 19.94
C MET A 444 -10.84 -12.38 20.12
N PRO A 445 -11.46 -13.19 19.25
CA PRO A 445 -12.88 -13.48 19.38
C PRO A 445 -13.14 -14.31 20.63
N ASN A 446 -13.88 -13.73 21.57
CA ASN A 446 -14.36 -14.41 22.76
C ASN A 446 -15.87 -14.62 22.65
N VAL A 447 -16.35 -15.77 23.08
CA VAL A 447 -17.80 -15.96 23.25
C VAL A 447 -18.28 -14.93 24.30
N PRO A 448 -19.22 -14.05 23.95
CA PRO A 448 -19.68 -13.04 24.89
C PRO A 448 -20.36 -13.70 26.08
N ASP A 449 -20.09 -13.20 27.29
CA ASP A 449 -20.91 -13.53 28.45
C ASP A 449 -22.24 -12.80 28.30
N LEU A 450 -23.31 -13.57 28.18
CA LEU A 450 -24.66 -13.05 28.02
C LEU A 450 -25.50 -13.17 29.30
N THR A 451 -24.88 -13.37 30.46
CA THR A 451 -25.57 -13.58 31.73
C THR A 451 -26.50 -12.42 32.10
N ASP A 452 -26.05 -11.19 31.80
CA ASP A 452 -26.82 -9.97 32.06
C ASP A 452 -27.67 -9.49 30.86
N PHE A 453 -27.76 -10.31 29.79
CA PHE A 453 -28.51 -9.97 28.59
C PHE A 453 -29.84 -10.70 28.53
N HIS A 454 -30.86 -10.00 28.07
CA HIS A 454 -32.15 -10.60 27.79
C HIS A 454 -32.36 -10.73 26.28
N GLN A 455 -32.79 -11.92 25.87
CA GLN A 455 -33.24 -12.10 24.50
C GLN A 455 -34.54 -11.33 24.28
N VAL A 456 -34.56 -10.45 23.31
CA VAL A 456 -35.76 -9.69 22.95
C VAL A 456 -36.51 -10.33 21.79
N ASP A 457 -37.83 -10.14 21.77
CA ASP A 457 -38.66 -10.50 20.61
C ASP A 457 -38.36 -9.51 19.47
N ILE A 458 -37.70 -9.98 18.43
CA ILE A 458 -37.33 -9.18 17.24
C ILE A 458 -38.54 -8.75 16.41
N SER A 459 -39.72 -9.37 16.59
CA SER A 459 -40.95 -9.01 15.87
C SER A 459 -41.57 -7.71 16.36
N SER A 460 -41.27 -7.31 17.60
CA SER A 460 -41.79 -6.12 18.25
C SER A 460 -40.78 -4.97 18.27
N SER A 461 -41.29 -3.73 18.38
CA SER A 461 -40.43 -2.56 18.64
C SER A 461 -39.92 -2.59 20.07
N GLN A 462 -38.66 -2.23 20.24
CA GLN A 462 -37.98 -2.15 21.53
C GLN A 462 -37.65 -0.68 21.85
N ASN A 463 -37.86 -0.26 23.07
CA ASN A 463 -37.40 1.05 23.56
C ASN A 463 -36.21 0.84 24.49
N CYS A 464 -35.02 1.29 24.06
CA CYS A 464 -33.79 1.14 24.81
C CYS A 464 -33.04 2.47 24.86
N GLY A 465 -32.79 2.99 26.07
CA GLY A 465 -32.04 4.25 26.26
C GLY A 465 -32.68 5.46 25.57
N GLY A 466 -33.99 5.42 25.30
CA GLY A 466 -34.73 6.46 24.58
C GLY A 466 -34.71 6.28 23.04
N PHE A 467 -34.03 5.25 22.52
CA PHE A 467 -34.14 4.88 21.11
C PHE A 467 -35.30 3.91 20.90
N ASP A 468 -36.06 4.09 19.82
CA ASP A 468 -37.11 3.13 19.40
C ASP A 468 -36.56 2.31 18.22
N LEU A 469 -36.46 1.01 18.45
CA LEU A 469 -35.75 0.05 17.59
C LEU A 469 -36.67 -1.06 17.11
N LYS A 470 -36.45 -1.55 15.89
CA LYS A 470 -37.01 -2.80 15.41
C LYS A 470 -35.99 -3.53 14.53
N PHE A 471 -35.90 -4.82 14.72
CA PHE A 471 -35.03 -5.69 13.92
C PHE A 471 -35.83 -6.48 12.87
N ASN A 472 -35.16 -6.90 11.80
CA ASN A 472 -35.70 -7.91 10.90
C ASN A 472 -35.24 -9.31 11.34
N THR A 473 -35.70 -10.34 10.64
CA THR A 473 -35.36 -11.75 10.94
C THR A 473 -33.87 -12.08 10.73
N GLN A 474 -33.11 -11.20 10.10
CA GLN A 474 -31.66 -11.32 9.88
C GLN A 474 -30.84 -10.51 10.90
N GLY A 475 -31.49 -9.94 11.90
CA GLY A 475 -30.84 -9.18 12.97
C GLY A 475 -30.45 -7.73 12.60
N ALA A 476 -30.82 -7.24 11.42
CA ALA A 476 -30.57 -5.86 11.04
C ALA A 476 -31.65 -4.91 11.60
N LEU A 477 -31.26 -3.69 11.98
CA LEU A 477 -32.19 -2.64 12.36
C LEU A 477 -32.97 -2.14 11.14
N VAL A 478 -34.29 -2.26 11.20
CA VAL A 478 -35.21 -1.75 10.17
C VAL A 478 -36.08 -0.60 10.70
N LYS A 479 -35.89 -0.22 11.95
CA LYS A 479 -36.38 1.00 12.57
C LYS A 479 -35.34 1.45 13.60
N LEU A 480 -34.97 2.70 13.55
CA LEU A 480 -34.12 3.36 14.52
C LEU A 480 -34.56 4.81 14.64
N ILE A 481 -35.34 5.11 15.65
CA ILE A 481 -35.71 6.48 15.99
C ILE A 481 -34.82 6.97 17.12
N ASP A 482 -34.12 8.07 16.88
CA ASP A 482 -33.23 8.67 17.85
C ASP A 482 -33.97 9.55 18.89
N LEU A 483 -33.24 10.07 19.88
CA LEU A 483 -33.75 10.93 20.93
C LEU A 483 -34.38 12.24 20.42
N LYS A 484 -34.19 12.58 19.15
CA LYS A 484 -34.78 13.77 18.50
C LYS A 484 -35.97 13.42 17.61
N GLY A 485 -36.41 12.15 17.62
CA GLY A 485 -37.51 11.65 16.79
C GLY A 485 -37.14 11.39 15.33
N GLN A 486 -35.84 11.44 14.98
CA GLN A 486 -35.38 11.13 13.62
C GLN A 486 -35.30 9.62 13.42
N ASN A 487 -35.97 9.12 12.38
CA ASN A 487 -35.81 7.72 11.96
C ASN A 487 -34.64 7.56 10.97
N TRP A 488 -33.71 6.67 11.28
CA TRP A 488 -32.49 6.39 10.53
C TRP A 488 -32.51 5.07 9.77
N ALA A 489 -33.51 4.20 10.00
CA ALA A 489 -33.61 2.88 9.40
C ALA A 489 -34.99 2.61 8.79
N GLY A 490 -35.05 1.74 7.81
CA GLY A 490 -36.28 1.27 7.15
C GLY A 490 -36.09 -0.14 6.60
N ALA A 491 -37.15 -0.75 6.09
CA ALA A 491 -37.07 -2.06 5.44
C ALA A 491 -36.10 -2.05 4.26
N ASP A 492 -36.10 -0.99 3.46
CA ASP A 492 -35.19 -0.81 2.34
C ASP A 492 -33.86 -0.15 2.74
N ASN A 493 -33.76 0.30 3.99
CA ASN A 493 -32.62 1.01 4.57
C ASN A 493 -32.17 0.35 5.88
N PRO A 494 -31.73 -0.91 5.85
CA PRO A 494 -31.30 -1.62 7.07
C PRO A 494 -29.95 -1.11 7.56
N LEU A 495 -29.76 -1.12 8.88
CA LEU A 495 -28.49 -0.85 9.55
C LEU A 495 -27.95 -2.09 10.22
N GLY A 496 -26.67 -2.37 10.03
CA GLY A 496 -26.04 -3.53 10.64
C GLY A 496 -26.49 -4.88 10.04
N GLN A 497 -26.75 -4.92 8.73
CA GLN A 497 -27.09 -6.16 8.05
C GLN A 497 -25.83 -6.95 7.70
N PHE A 498 -25.72 -8.17 8.20
CA PHE A 498 -24.71 -9.11 7.74
C PHE A 498 -25.10 -9.73 6.40
N VAL A 499 -24.20 -9.69 5.43
CA VAL A 499 -24.38 -10.29 4.11
C VAL A 499 -23.14 -11.11 3.77
N TYR A 500 -23.34 -12.40 3.60
CA TYR A 500 -22.35 -13.31 3.04
C TYR A 500 -22.63 -13.52 1.56
N ARG A 501 -21.59 -13.40 0.74
CA ARG A 501 -21.67 -13.60 -0.72
C ARG A 501 -20.61 -14.57 -1.17
N THR A 502 -20.93 -15.39 -2.15
CA THR A 502 -19.99 -16.12 -2.97
C THR A 502 -19.99 -15.51 -4.37
N TYR A 503 -18.84 -15.53 -5.02
CA TYR A 503 -18.66 -14.95 -6.34
C TYR A 503 -18.51 -16.05 -7.39
N ASN A 504 -19.08 -15.85 -8.56
CA ASN A 504 -19.08 -16.77 -9.69
C ASN A 504 -18.24 -16.20 -10.87
N GLN A 505 -18.20 -16.93 -12.00
CA GLN A 505 -17.42 -16.50 -13.15
C GLN A 505 -17.89 -15.15 -13.70
N THR A 506 -19.19 -14.88 -13.70
CA THR A 506 -19.74 -13.61 -14.19
C THR A 506 -19.26 -12.43 -13.35
N ASP A 507 -19.20 -12.59 -12.02
CA ASP A 507 -18.68 -11.56 -11.11
C ASP A 507 -17.20 -11.26 -11.41
N PHE A 508 -16.40 -12.30 -11.70
CA PHE A 508 -14.99 -12.14 -12.10
C PHE A 508 -14.85 -11.48 -13.47
N ASP A 509 -15.64 -11.90 -14.45
CA ASP A 509 -15.60 -11.32 -15.78
C ASP A 509 -15.97 -9.82 -15.75
N GLU A 510 -16.96 -9.44 -14.96
CA GLU A 510 -17.31 -8.05 -14.72
C GLU A 510 -16.17 -7.28 -14.05
N PHE A 511 -15.56 -7.84 -13.00
CA PHE A 511 -14.42 -7.24 -12.34
C PHE A 511 -13.25 -7.03 -13.30
N PHE A 512 -12.86 -8.03 -14.07
CA PHE A 512 -11.75 -7.93 -15.03
C PHE A 512 -12.04 -6.94 -16.16
N ASN A 513 -13.27 -6.91 -16.66
CA ASN A 513 -13.66 -5.99 -17.72
C ASN A 513 -13.64 -4.53 -17.28
N THR A 514 -13.94 -4.28 -16.00
CA THR A 514 -14.02 -2.92 -15.45
C THR A 514 -12.71 -2.45 -14.82
N THR A 515 -11.98 -3.36 -14.15
CA THR A 515 -10.85 -2.99 -13.30
C THR A 515 -9.50 -3.23 -13.98
N THR A 516 -9.44 -4.18 -14.93
CA THR A 516 -8.17 -4.57 -15.56
C THR A 516 -8.26 -4.66 -17.09
N PRO A 517 -8.79 -3.64 -17.78
CA PRO A 517 -9.01 -3.72 -19.22
C PRO A 517 -7.71 -3.90 -20.04
N PHE A 518 -6.55 -3.57 -19.46
CA PHE A 518 -5.25 -3.60 -20.15
C PHE A 518 -4.45 -4.88 -19.92
N SER A 519 -4.89 -5.77 -19.02
CA SER A 519 -4.08 -6.93 -18.61
C SER A 519 -4.90 -8.18 -18.36
N LYS A 520 -5.93 -8.39 -19.17
CA LYS A 520 -6.79 -9.60 -19.10
C LYS A 520 -5.96 -10.89 -19.11
N ASP A 521 -4.93 -10.95 -19.94
CA ASP A 521 -4.12 -12.15 -20.08
C ASP A 521 -3.22 -12.41 -18.87
N PHE A 522 -2.74 -11.36 -18.20
CA PHE A 522 -1.92 -11.49 -17.00
C PHE A 522 -2.74 -12.04 -15.82
N PHE A 523 -3.97 -11.55 -15.62
CA PHE A 523 -4.84 -12.05 -14.56
C PHE A 523 -5.47 -13.41 -14.82
N LEU A 524 -5.66 -13.79 -16.07
CA LEU A 524 -6.09 -15.14 -16.42
C LEU A 524 -5.09 -16.21 -15.96
N GLY A 525 -3.81 -15.86 -15.81
CA GLY A 525 -2.77 -16.70 -15.23
C GLY A 525 -2.76 -16.76 -13.71
N ILE A 526 -3.40 -15.81 -13.00
CA ILE A 526 -3.38 -15.72 -11.54
C ILE A 526 -4.60 -16.42 -10.92
N GLY A 527 -4.60 -17.75 -10.94
CA GLY A 527 -5.32 -18.61 -10.01
C GLY A 527 -6.85 -18.56 -9.99
N LYS A 528 -7.50 -17.85 -10.91
CA LYS A 528 -8.95 -17.72 -10.93
C LYS A 528 -9.64 -18.39 -12.13
N PRO A 529 -8.98 -18.66 -13.25
CA PRO A 529 -9.64 -19.31 -14.37
C PRO A 529 -10.15 -20.70 -13.96
N ASN A 530 -11.37 -21.00 -14.36
CA ASN A 530 -12.07 -22.25 -14.08
C ASN A 530 -12.40 -22.52 -12.58
N MET A 531 -12.16 -21.58 -11.68
CA MET A 531 -12.47 -21.75 -10.27
C MET A 531 -13.96 -22.09 -10.06
N THR A 532 -14.83 -21.38 -10.75
CA THR A 532 -16.28 -21.56 -10.67
C THR A 532 -16.80 -22.79 -11.39
N LYS A 533 -16.08 -23.31 -12.38
CA LYS A 533 -16.45 -24.58 -13.03
C LYS A 533 -16.23 -25.78 -12.12
N ASN A 534 -15.30 -25.68 -11.17
CA ASN A 534 -14.86 -26.76 -10.32
C ASN A 534 -15.27 -26.59 -8.85
N SER A 535 -15.68 -25.40 -8.42
CA SER A 535 -16.17 -25.15 -7.07
C SER A 535 -17.69 -25.25 -7.04
N LYS A 536 -18.23 -26.22 -6.34
CA LYS A 536 -19.63 -26.19 -5.95
C LYS A 536 -19.76 -25.23 -4.77
N ALA A 537 -20.70 -24.30 -4.83
CA ALA A 537 -21.03 -23.47 -3.69
C ALA A 537 -21.58 -24.37 -2.58
N GLU A 538 -20.76 -24.67 -1.60
CA GLU A 538 -21.17 -25.32 -0.38
C GLU A 538 -21.61 -24.25 0.61
N SER A 539 -22.89 -24.26 0.99
CA SER A 539 -23.36 -23.38 2.06
C SER A 539 -22.81 -23.91 3.38
N THR A 540 -21.86 -23.19 3.95
CA THR A 540 -21.49 -23.42 5.34
C THR A 540 -22.44 -22.65 6.24
N VAL A 541 -23.13 -23.35 7.11
CA VAL A 541 -23.93 -22.73 8.17
C VAL A 541 -22.97 -22.31 9.27
N TRP A 542 -22.93 -21.04 9.57
CA TRP A 542 -22.15 -20.52 10.69
C TRP A 542 -23.10 -20.01 11.78
N ASP A 543 -22.69 -20.20 13.01
CA ASP A 543 -23.34 -19.54 14.13
C ASP A 543 -22.96 -18.05 14.09
N THR A 544 -23.91 -17.25 13.62
CA THR A 544 -23.77 -15.79 13.61
C THR A 544 -24.57 -15.22 14.77
N LYS A 545 -23.91 -14.47 15.66
CA LYS A 545 -24.58 -13.73 16.73
C LYS A 545 -24.38 -12.24 16.48
N VAL A 546 -25.48 -11.50 16.44
CA VAL A 546 -25.48 -10.05 16.46
C VAL A 546 -25.90 -9.61 17.84
N THR A 547 -25.02 -8.89 18.54
CA THR A 547 -25.29 -8.35 19.86
C THR A 547 -25.33 -6.83 19.76
N ALA A 548 -26.43 -6.22 20.16
CA ALA A 548 -26.54 -4.77 20.29
C ALA A 548 -26.41 -4.38 21.76
N LEU A 549 -25.43 -3.55 22.06
CA LEU A 549 -25.21 -2.99 23.38
C LEU A 549 -25.71 -1.56 23.40
N PHE A 550 -26.56 -1.22 24.35
CA PHE A 550 -27.16 0.11 24.47
C PHE A 550 -26.45 0.88 25.57
N ALA A 551 -25.75 1.93 25.16
CA ALA A 551 -25.17 2.91 26.07
C ALA A 551 -25.99 4.20 26.07
N SER A 552 -25.92 4.99 27.16
CA SER A 552 -26.68 6.24 27.33
C SER A 552 -26.43 7.33 26.25
N LYS A 553 -25.49 7.11 25.33
CA LYS A 553 -25.09 8.06 24.28
C LYS A 553 -25.06 7.49 22.86
N GLY A 554 -25.42 6.22 22.68
CA GLY A 554 -25.34 5.56 21.36
C GLY A 554 -25.75 4.11 21.42
N ILE A 555 -25.62 3.45 20.28
CA ILE A 555 -25.87 2.00 20.11
C ILE A 555 -24.58 1.39 19.61
N ASP A 556 -24.02 0.47 20.41
CA ASP A 556 -22.89 -0.34 19.99
C ASP A 556 -23.43 -1.62 19.36
N VAL A 557 -23.02 -1.88 18.12
CA VAL A 557 -23.41 -3.09 17.40
C VAL A 557 -22.20 -3.96 17.22
N VAL A 558 -22.24 -5.18 17.76
CA VAL A 558 -21.16 -6.15 17.66
C VAL A 558 -21.63 -7.33 16.82
N LEU A 559 -20.93 -7.58 15.72
CA LEU A 559 -21.11 -8.77 14.88
C LEU A 559 -20.00 -9.78 15.19
N GLN A 560 -20.39 -10.98 15.57
CA GLN A 560 -19.47 -12.08 15.81
C GLN A 560 -19.95 -13.33 15.06
N TRP A 561 -19.00 -14.08 14.53
CA TRP A 561 -19.25 -15.40 13.94
C TRP A 561 -18.19 -16.37 14.41
N PHE A 562 -18.55 -17.64 14.49
CA PHE A 562 -17.72 -18.70 15.01
C PHE A 562 -17.69 -19.89 14.05
N GLY A 563 -16.60 -20.68 14.11
CA GLY A 563 -16.50 -21.92 13.36
C GLY A 563 -16.31 -21.77 11.84
N LYS A 564 -16.03 -20.54 11.35
CA LYS A 564 -15.71 -20.36 9.94
C LYS A 564 -14.36 -20.98 9.61
N VAL A 565 -14.39 -21.93 8.69
CA VAL A 565 -13.18 -22.55 8.15
C VAL A 565 -12.76 -21.86 6.84
N PRO A 566 -11.47 -21.88 6.47
CA PRO A 566 -11.04 -21.39 5.17
C PRO A 566 -11.66 -22.22 4.05
N THR A 567 -11.91 -21.61 2.91
CA THR A 567 -12.54 -22.25 1.76
C THR A 567 -11.88 -21.79 0.45
N ARG A 568 -12.02 -22.63 -0.59
CA ARG A 568 -11.63 -22.29 -1.96
C ARG A 568 -12.68 -21.44 -2.68
N LEU A 569 -13.84 -21.27 -2.12
CA LEU A 569 -14.86 -20.40 -2.71
C LEU A 569 -14.40 -18.93 -2.63
N PRO A 570 -14.51 -18.19 -3.72
CA PRO A 570 -14.41 -16.74 -3.66
C PRO A 570 -15.59 -16.22 -2.83
N GLU A 571 -15.29 -15.54 -1.74
CA GLU A 571 -16.31 -15.11 -0.78
C GLU A 571 -16.08 -13.70 -0.29
N GLY A 572 -17.16 -13.04 0.11
CA GLY A 572 -17.15 -11.74 0.77
C GLY A 572 -18.09 -11.70 1.94
N MET A 573 -17.63 -11.12 3.04
CA MET A 573 -18.43 -10.85 4.22
C MET A 573 -18.61 -9.35 4.36
N HIS A 574 -19.87 -8.93 4.42
CA HIS A 574 -20.22 -7.52 4.45
C HIS A 574 -21.10 -7.24 5.66
N PHE A 575 -20.79 -6.17 6.37
CA PHE A 575 -21.64 -5.61 7.40
C PHE A 575 -22.17 -4.27 6.88
N VAL A 576 -23.44 -4.26 6.47
CA VAL A 576 -24.04 -3.21 5.66
C VAL A 576 -24.80 -2.23 6.53
N PHE A 577 -24.51 -0.95 6.36
CA PHE A 577 -25.23 0.16 6.94
C PHE A 577 -25.76 1.03 5.81
N LYS A 578 -27.09 1.09 5.66
CA LYS A 578 -27.76 1.89 4.63
C LYS A 578 -28.77 2.84 5.30
N PRO A 579 -28.30 3.92 5.95
CA PRO A 579 -29.20 4.81 6.68
C PRO A 579 -30.17 5.54 5.73
N VAL A 580 -31.34 5.90 6.28
CA VAL A 580 -32.32 6.73 5.57
C VAL A 580 -31.74 8.11 5.31
N GLU A 581 -31.65 8.49 4.04
CA GLU A 581 -31.15 9.79 3.63
C GLU A 581 -32.23 10.86 3.77
N LYS A 582 -31.86 11.99 4.35
CA LYS A 582 -32.67 13.22 4.28
C LYS A 582 -32.19 14.12 3.16
N SER A 583 -33.13 14.74 2.46
CA SER A 583 -32.83 15.79 1.50
C SER A 583 -31.95 16.88 2.12
N GLY A 584 -30.82 17.18 1.48
CA GLY A 584 -29.87 18.19 1.96
C GLY A 584 -28.74 17.68 2.87
N TYR A 585 -28.78 16.42 3.30
CA TYR A 585 -27.68 15.81 4.04
C TYR A 585 -26.66 15.19 3.10
N LYS A 586 -25.38 15.25 3.48
CA LYS A 586 -24.27 14.57 2.80
C LYS A 586 -23.59 13.64 3.77
N TRP A 587 -23.20 12.47 3.29
CA TRP A 587 -22.39 11.53 4.04
C TRP A 587 -20.93 11.93 3.96
N TRP A 588 -20.25 11.87 5.08
CA TRP A 588 -18.82 12.16 5.18
C TRP A 588 -18.09 10.95 5.73
N MET A 589 -17.04 10.55 5.08
CA MET A 589 -16.14 9.52 5.58
C MET A 589 -14.94 10.19 6.24
N LYS A 590 -14.70 9.87 7.52
CA LYS A 590 -13.48 10.30 8.21
C LYS A 590 -12.34 9.37 7.84
N LYS A 591 -11.29 9.91 7.22
CA LYS A 591 -10.03 9.22 6.96
C LYS A 591 -8.90 9.97 7.69
N PHE A 592 -8.01 9.25 8.38
CA PHE A 592 -6.86 9.81 9.12
C PHE A 592 -7.21 10.93 10.11
N GLU A 593 -8.35 10.86 10.78
CA GLU A 593 -8.85 11.92 11.66
C GLU A 593 -9.09 13.29 10.99
N VAL A 594 -8.94 13.38 9.69
CA VAL A 594 -9.28 14.57 8.90
C VAL A 594 -10.76 14.54 8.56
N PHE A 595 -11.50 15.57 8.95
CA PHE A 595 -12.90 15.76 8.56
C PHE A 595 -12.96 16.48 7.21
N LYS A 596 -13.81 16.00 6.34
CA LYS A 596 -14.23 16.70 5.13
C LYS A 596 -15.72 16.87 5.09
#